data_e56cc3a8a4e3eb1632098ca81b101a2b
#
_entry.id   e56cc3a8a4e3eb1632098ca81b101a2b
#
_cell.length_a   1.000
_cell.length_b   1.000
_cell.length_c   1.000
_cell.angle_alpha   90.00
_cell.angle_beta   90.00
_cell.angle_gamma   90.00
#
_symmetry.space_group_name_H-M   'P 1'
#
loop_
_entity.id
_entity.type
_entity.pdbx_description
1 polymer ?
#
loop_
_entity_poly.entity_id
_entity_poly.type
_entity_poly.pdbx_seq_one_letter_code
_entity_poly.pdbx_strand_id
1 'polypeptide(L)'
;VKHGLIRKYGVSFQSMDAKVLKAIKRKNITLEQYDKILEMARKYKVAVSSDVMLPLPGQTVQSHLDELDFMMEKDVFPIHCPTTVLPGAEMHDPDYRKQWGLETQIVDMPTTTKYVPEKEEYLIGTKHMSTAEYHDLMLTSWTMQAFLVVGFTDIVSKYFYKKHKVKYTEFHDLLWRYFAKGNHHTSKWIKPLIGHIEKKTTAKLSGGVEAIPMHDDLGGINRDLFFWDLKNFCKDKLPETQDLDDLLAL
;
A
#
# COMPACT_ATOMS: atom_id res chain seq x y z
N VAL A 1 14.73 -0.04 -22.15
CA VAL A 1 14.71 1.32 -21.63
C VAL A 1 15.11 2.31 -22.73
N LYS A 2 16.32 2.23 -23.30
CA LYS A 2 16.85 3.17 -24.33
C LYS A 2 15.90 3.35 -25.54
N HIS A 3 15.10 2.36 -25.87
CA HIS A 3 14.17 2.39 -27.02
C HIS A 3 12.69 2.56 -26.60
N GLY A 4 12.40 2.99 -25.37
CA GLY A 4 11.04 3.22 -24.88
C GLY A 4 10.17 1.98 -24.68
N LEU A 5 10.76 0.78 -24.76
CA LEU A 5 10.04 -0.50 -24.61
C LEU A 5 9.68 -0.81 -23.15
N ILE A 6 10.41 -0.24 -22.19
CA ILE A 6 10.18 -0.44 -20.75
C ILE A 6 9.75 0.91 -20.17
N ARG A 7 8.54 0.98 -19.66
CA ARG A 7 7.95 2.17 -19.02
C ARG A 7 7.96 2.09 -17.50
N LYS A 8 7.97 0.88 -16.94
CA LYS A 8 7.97 0.60 -15.51
C LYS A 8 8.94 -0.54 -15.21
N TYR A 9 9.67 -0.42 -14.12
CA TYR A 9 10.60 -1.44 -13.63
C TYR A 9 10.28 -1.80 -12.18
N GLY A 10 10.14 -3.10 -11.89
CA GLY A 10 9.91 -3.61 -10.54
C GLY A 10 11.24 -3.99 -9.88
N VAL A 11 11.48 -3.51 -8.66
CA VAL A 11 12.58 -3.94 -7.79
C VAL A 11 11.96 -4.35 -6.47
N SER A 12 11.74 -5.65 -6.29
CA SER A 12 11.01 -6.13 -5.12
C SER A 12 11.88 -6.18 -3.88
N PHE A 13 11.55 -5.32 -2.91
CA PHE A 13 11.99 -5.43 -1.53
C PHE A 13 10.85 -6.06 -0.74
N GLN A 14 11.06 -7.29 -0.30
CA GLN A 14 10.04 -7.95 0.55
C GLN A 14 9.86 -7.22 1.88
N SER A 15 10.96 -6.72 2.43
CA SER A 15 11.09 -5.81 3.57
C SER A 15 12.48 -5.18 3.55
N MET A 16 12.63 -4.02 4.19
CA MET A 16 13.94 -3.38 4.41
C MET A 16 14.47 -3.63 5.82
N ASP A 17 13.65 -4.16 6.73
CA ASP A 17 14.06 -4.48 8.09
C ASP A 17 14.92 -5.76 8.11
N ALA A 18 16.17 -5.63 8.57
CA ALA A 18 17.12 -6.72 8.67
C ALA A 18 16.62 -7.89 9.57
N LYS A 19 15.80 -7.58 10.59
CA LYS A 19 15.21 -8.61 11.46
C LYS A 19 14.14 -9.41 10.70
N VAL A 20 13.31 -8.70 9.93
CA VAL A 20 12.30 -9.33 9.06
C VAL A 20 12.97 -10.19 8.00
N LEU A 21 13.97 -9.65 7.28
CA LEU A 21 14.72 -10.40 6.28
C LEU A 21 15.37 -11.66 6.85
N LYS A 22 15.94 -11.57 8.06
CA LYS A 22 16.49 -12.74 8.76
C LYS A 22 15.40 -13.76 9.09
N ALA A 23 14.24 -13.31 9.56
CA ALA A 23 13.11 -14.18 9.89
C ALA A 23 12.61 -14.96 8.68
N ILE A 24 12.46 -14.30 7.53
CA ILE A 24 11.99 -14.92 6.28
C ILE A 24 13.14 -15.52 5.45
N LYS A 25 14.37 -15.54 5.98
CA LYS A 25 15.59 -16.06 5.34
C LYS A 25 15.85 -15.48 3.94
N ARG A 26 15.60 -14.20 3.76
CA ARG A 26 15.87 -13.49 2.50
C ARG A 26 17.01 -12.50 2.63
N LYS A 27 17.60 -12.19 1.48
CA LYS A 27 18.59 -11.11 1.31
C LYS A 27 18.11 -10.20 0.19
N ASN A 28 18.13 -8.90 0.46
CA ASN A 28 17.93 -7.89 -0.59
C ASN A 28 19.26 -7.58 -1.31
N ILE A 29 19.17 -6.90 -2.43
CA ILE A 29 20.30 -6.18 -3.01
C ILE A 29 20.76 -5.09 -2.03
N THR A 30 22.01 -4.67 -2.13
CA THR A 30 22.52 -3.59 -1.27
C THR A 30 21.86 -2.26 -1.60
N LEU A 31 21.81 -1.34 -0.63
CA LEU A 31 21.29 0.02 -0.88
C LEU A 31 22.07 0.73 -1.99
N GLU A 32 23.38 0.50 -2.08
CA GLU A 32 24.20 1.04 -3.16
C GLU A 32 23.77 0.53 -4.55
N GLN A 33 23.50 -0.77 -4.67
CA GLN A 33 22.98 -1.35 -5.90
C GLN A 33 21.59 -0.78 -6.24
N TYR A 34 20.77 -0.60 -5.22
CA TYR A 34 19.45 -0.02 -5.37
C TYR A 34 19.52 1.43 -5.88
N ASP A 35 20.34 2.28 -5.24
CA ASP A 35 20.51 3.66 -5.66
C ASP A 35 21.01 3.75 -7.12
N LYS A 36 21.94 2.89 -7.55
CA LYS A 36 22.38 2.81 -8.95
C LYS A 36 21.22 2.47 -9.92
N ILE A 37 20.32 1.56 -9.51
CA ILE A 37 19.13 1.24 -10.31
C ILE A 37 18.20 2.45 -10.41
N LEU A 38 17.97 3.14 -9.29
CA LEU A 38 17.11 4.34 -9.27
C LEU A 38 17.69 5.49 -10.11
N GLU A 39 19.00 5.72 -10.04
CA GLU A 39 19.68 6.71 -10.89
C GLU A 39 19.49 6.40 -12.38
N MET A 40 19.64 5.13 -12.76
CA MET A 40 19.42 4.70 -14.12
C MET A 40 17.95 4.89 -14.55
N ALA A 41 17.00 4.53 -13.67
CA ALA A 41 15.58 4.72 -13.91
C ALA A 41 15.21 6.20 -14.12
N ARG A 42 15.73 7.10 -13.27
CA ARG A 42 15.55 8.55 -13.41
C ARG A 42 16.14 9.08 -14.72
N LYS A 43 17.37 8.66 -15.07
CA LYS A 43 18.04 9.05 -16.33
C LYS A 43 17.19 8.72 -17.55
N TYR A 44 16.47 7.61 -17.53
CA TYR A 44 15.65 7.16 -18.65
C TYR A 44 14.14 7.43 -18.45
N LYS A 45 13.76 8.18 -17.41
CA LYS A 45 12.37 8.51 -17.08
C LYS A 45 11.47 7.26 -16.98
N VAL A 46 11.96 6.23 -16.33
CA VAL A 46 11.23 4.97 -16.08
C VAL A 46 10.70 4.99 -14.65
N ALA A 47 9.42 4.73 -14.48
CA ALA A 47 8.81 4.58 -13.16
C ALA A 47 9.34 3.31 -12.47
N VAL A 48 9.62 3.40 -11.16
CA VAL A 48 10.05 2.26 -10.36
C VAL A 48 8.97 1.91 -9.35
N SER A 49 8.69 0.62 -9.21
CA SER A 49 7.83 0.11 -8.15
C SER A 49 8.53 -1.00 -7.37
N SER A 50 8.10 -1.22 -6.14
CA SER A 50 8.57 -2.32 -5.30
C SER A 50 7.40 -3.05 -4.70
N ASP A 51 7.41 -4.39 -4.78
CA ASP A 51 6.46 -5.20 -4.05
C ASP A 51 6.86 -5.22 -2.57
N VAL A 52 5.89 -4.98 -1.70
CA VAL A 52 6.04 -4.97 -0.25
C VAL A 52 5.06 -5.97 0.33
N MET A 53 5.56 -6.93 1.08
CA MET A 53 4.71 -7.94 1.71
C MET A 53 4.25 -7.50 3.10
N LEU A 54 3.00 -7.84 3.44
CA LEU A 54 2.37 -7.49 4.70
C LEU A 54 1.35 -8.58 5.11
N PRO A 55 1.34 -9.03 6.38
CA PRO A 55 2.40 -8.86 7.37
C PRO A 55 3.52 -9.89 7.14
N LEU A 56 4.70 -9.65 7.73
CA LEU A 56 5.80 -10.61 7.73
C LEU A 56 6.22 -10.94 9.17
N PRO A 57 6.75 -12.15 9.44
CA PRO A 57 7.34 -12.48 10.73
C PRO A 57 8.43 -11.49 11.16
N GLY A 58 8.28 -10.92 12.35
CA GLY A 58 9.20 -9.90 12.87
C GLY A 58 8.89 -8.46 12.47
N GLN A 59 7.99 -8.25 11.51
CA GLN A 59 7.56 -6.92 11.08
C GLN A 59 6.64 -6.28 12.12
N THR A 60 6.82 -5.00 12.38
CA THR A 60 5.94 -4.17 13.21
C THR A 60 5.21 -3.15 12.33
N VAL A 61 4.13 -2.56 12.84
CA VAL A 61 3.44 -1.45 12.16
C VAL A 61 4.44 -0.36 11.77
N GLN A 62 5.27 0.07 12.73
CA GLN A 62 6.22 1.15 12.50
C GLN A 62 7.27 0.79 11.45
N SER A 63 7.84 -0.43 11.49
CA SER A 63 8.84 -0.83 10.48
C SER A 63 8.26 -0.85 9.06
N HIS A 64 6.99 -1.24 8.91
CA HIS A 64 6.32 -1.22 7.62
C HIS A 64 6.03 0.22 7.13
N LEU A 65 5.52 1.09 8.01
CA LEU A 65 5.30 2.51 7.67
C LEU A 65 6.61 3.19 7.25
N ASP A 66 7.71 2.94 7.97
CA ASP A 66 9.02 3.50 7.64
C ASP A 66 9.54 2.98 6.27
N GLU A 67 9.26 1.72 5.92
CA GLU A 67 9.57 1.16 4.60
C GLU A 67 8.80 1.88 3.48
N LEU A 68 7.52 2.12 3.67
CA LEU A 68 6.69 2.83 2.69
C LEU A 68 7.16 4.27 2.50
N ASP A 69 7.40 4.99 3.58
CA ASP A 69 7.90 6.36 3.53
C ASP A 69 9.26 6.43 2.84
N PHE A 70 10.19 5.53 3.18
CA PHE A 70 11.49 5.44 2.51
C PHE A 70 11.36 5.22 0.99
N MET A 71 10.47 4.33 0.56
CA MET A 71 10.24 4.11 -0.86
C MET A 71 9.73 5.37 -1.55
N MET A 72 8.77 6.04 -0.94
CA MET A 72 8.21 7.28 -1.49
C MET A 72 9.23 8.41 -1.55
N GLU A 73 10.12 8.53 -0.57
CA GLU A 73 11.22 9.49 -0.57
C GLU A 73 12.20 9.26 -1.74
N LYS A 74 12.31 8.02 -2.19
CA LYS A 74 13.13 7.61 -3.33
C LYS A 74 12.38 7.63 -4.68
N ASP A 75 11.13 8.10 -4.73
CA ASP A 75 10.23 8.04 -5.88
C ASP A 75 9.97 6.60 -6.37
N VAL A 76 9.85 5.66 -5.44
CA VAL A 76 9.49 4.26 -5.70
C VAL A 76 8.08 3.99 -5.21
N PHE A 77 7.22 3.52 -6.11
CA PHE A 77 5.83 3.22 -5.77
C PHE A 77 5.71 1.85 -5.07
N PRO A 78 5.24 1.80 -3.82
CA PRO A 78 4.98 0.52 -3.14
C PRO A 78 3.76 -0.17 -3.75
N ILE A 79 3.89 -1.47 -4.00
CA ILE A 79 2.79 -2.35 -4.39
C ILE A 79 2.60 -3.34 -3.25
N HIS A 80 1.43 -3.29 -2.62
CA HIS A 80 1.12 -4.16 -1.49
C HIS A 80 0.76 -5.56 -1.95
N CYS A 81 1.45 -6.54 -1.38
CA CYS A 81 1.20 -7.95 -1.58
C CYS A 81 0.86 -8.60 -0.25
N PRO A 82 -0.38 -9.05 -0.02
CA PRO A 82 -0.70 -9.87 1.13
C PRO A 82 0.20 -11.09 1.19
N THR A 83 0.64 -11.47 2.38
CA THR A 83 1.51 -12.64 2.55
C THR A 83 0.71 -13.92 2.46
N THR A 84 0.92 -14.70 1.41
CA THR A 84 0.32 -16.02 1.23
C THR A 84 1.22 -17.09 1.86
N VAL A 85 0.63 -17.98 2.64
CA VAL A 85 1.32 -19.13 3.24
C VAL A 85 1.27 -20.30 2.25
N LEU A 86 2.36 -20.51 1.54
CA LEU A 86 2.45 -21.54 0.52
C LEU A 86 2.71 -22.92 1.15
N PRO A 87 2.07 -23.98 0.67
CA PRO A 87 2.40 -25.36 1.07
C PRO A 87 3.90 -25.66 0.87
N GLY A 88 4.54 -26.24 1.90
CA GLY A 88 5.96 -26.54 1.87
C GLY A 88 6.91 -25.36 2.15
N ALA A 89 6.40 -24.12 2.28
CA ALA A 89 7.21 -23.00 2.76
C ALA A 89 7.40 -23.09 4.29
N GLU A 90 8.41 -22.39 4.83
CA GLU A 90 8.67 -22.38 6.29
C GLU A 90 7.48 -21.90 7.11
N MET A 91 6.73 -20.92 6.59
CA MET A 91 5.51 -20.43 7.25
C MET A 91 4.40 -21.49 7.35
N HIS A 92 4.52 -22.61 6.65
CA HIS A 92 3.62 -23.76 6.76
C HIS A 92 4.04 -24.72 7.88
N ASP A 93 5.29 -24.66 8.35
CA ASP A 93 5.81 -25.48 9.43
C ASP A 93 5.18 -25.11 10.79
N PRO A 94 4.66 -26.08 11.60
CA PRO A 94 4.01 -25.79 12.87
C PRO A 94 4.90 -25.12 13.90
N ASP A 95 6.19 -25.49 13.97
CA ASP A 95 7.12 -24.91 14.95
C ASP A 95 7.45 -23.46 14.57
N TYR A 96 7.61 -23.19 13.28
CA TYR A 96 7.78 -21.84 12.77
C TYR A 96 6.55 -20.96 13.06
N ARG A 97 5.33 -21.49 12.82
CA ARG A 97 4.07 -20.81 13.15
C ARG A 97 3.99 -20.43 14.62
N LYS A 98 4.32 -21.38 15.50
CA LYS A 98 4.33 -21.17 16.95
C LYS A 98 5.39 -20.15 17.36
N GLN A 99 6.61 -20.24 16.80
CA GLN A 99 7.71 -19.32 17.07
C GLN A 99 7.33 -17.86 16.78
N TRP A 100 6.65 -17.62 15.68
CA TRP A 100 6.31 -16.29 15.23
C TRP A 100 4.87 -15.86 15.54
N GLY A 101 4.07 -16.74 16.17
CA GLY A 101 2.66 -16.48 16.51
C GLY A 101 1.85 -16.13 15.27
N LEU A 102 1.96 -16.98 14.21
CA LEU A 102 1.29 -16.69 12.95
C LEU A 102 -0.23 -16.91 13.08
N GLU A 103 -1.00 -15.86 12.78
CA GLU A 103 -2.45 -15.90 12.64
C GLU A 103 -2.80 -15.86 11.15
N THR A 104 -3.58 -16.84 10.69
CA THR A 104 -3.90 -17.00 9.27
C THR A 104 -5.39 -17.09 9.01
N GLN A 105 -5.76 -16.77 7.77
CA GLN A 105 -7.12 -16.91 7.25
C GLN A 105 -7.11 -17.66 5.93
N ILE A 106 -8.00 -18.67 5.81
CA ILE A 106 -8.23 -19.38 4.56
C ILE A 106 -9.34 -18.65 3.79
N VAL A 107 -9.10 -18.36 2.52
CA VAL A 107 -10.01 -17.65 1.63
C VAL A 107 -10.26 -18.48 0.38
N ASP A 108 -11.54 -18.58 0.01
CA ASP A 108 -11.92 -19.18 -1.27
C ASP A 108 -11.58 -18.20 -2.41
N MET A 109 -10.73 -18.64 -3.33
CA MET A 109 -10.34 -17.83 -4.48
C MET A 109 -11.41 -17.95 -5.59
N PRO A 110 -11.74 -16.84 -6.26
CA PRO A 110 -12.60 -16.90 -7.44
C PRO A 110 -11.85 -17.66 -8.53
N THR A 111 -12.25 -18.90 -8.76
CA THR A 111 -11.63 -19.73 -9.78
C THR A 111 -12.11 -19.31 -11.18
N THR A 112 -11.19 -19.17 -12.11
CA THR A 112 -11.49 -18.99 -13.54
C THR A 112 -12.09 -20.25 -14.16
N THR A 113 -11.96 -21.40 -13.47
CA THR A 113 -12.53 -22.69 -13.91
C THR A 113 -13.56 -23.16 -12.90
N LYS A 114 -14.75 -23.53 -13.36
CA LYS A 114 -15.86 -24.03 -12.55
C LYS A 114 -15.58 -25.34 -11.79
N TYR A 115 -14.41 -25.93 -11.95
CA TYR A 115 -14.20 -27.34 -11.62
C TYR A 115 -13.24 -27.59 -10.45
N VAL A 116 -12.42 -26.61 -10.05
CA VAL A 116 -11.48 -26.78 -8.93
C VAL A 116 -11.58 -25.57 -8.02
N PRO A 117 -12.25 -25.69 -6.84
CA PRO A 117 -12.21 -24.63 -5.84
C PRO A 117 -10.79 -24.51 -5.31
N GLU A 118 -10.18 -23.36 -5.47
CA GLU A 118 -8.87 -23.06 -4.89
C GLU A 118 -9.04 -22.32 -3.58
N LYS A 119 -8.21 -22.66 -2.62
CA LYS A 119 -8.13 -21.97 -1.33
C LYS A 119 -6.73 -21.46 -1.13
N GLU A 120 -6.63 -20.22 -0.70
CA GLU A 120 -5.36 -19.64 -0.30
C GLU A 120 -5.37 -19.33 1.19
N GLU A 121 -4.24 -19.54 1.83
CA GLU A 121 -4.03 -19.20 3.22
C GLU A 121 -3.23 -17.92 3.31
N TYR A 122 -3.81 -16.87 3.91
CA TYR A 122 -3.19 -15.58 4.11
C TYR A 122 -2.75 -15.38 5.54
N LEU A 123 -1.56 -14.84 5.73
CA LEU A 123 -1.11 -14.35 7.02
C LEU A 123 -1.84 -13.03 7.33
N ILE A 124 -2.47 -12.94 8.50
CA ILE A 124 -3.24 -11.77 8.93
C ILE A 124 -2.77 -11.19 10.27
N GLY A 125 -1.79 -11.83 10.91
CA GLY A 125 -1.21 -11.37 12.16
C GLY A 125 0.00 -12.19 12.56
N THR A 126 0.81 -11.62 13.43
CA THR A 126 1.99 -12.24 14.04
C THR A 126 2.13 -11.78 15.49
N LYS A 127 3.03 -12.36 16.26
CA LYS A 127 3.32 -11.86 17.62
C LYS A 127 3.83 -10.41 17.69
N HIS A 128 4.19 -9.79 16.56
CA HIS A 128 4.70 -8.41 16.47
C HIS A 128 3.73 -7.43 15.79
N MET A 129 2.67 -7.96 15.20
CA MET A 129 1.59 -7.19 14.56
C MET A 129 0.29 -7.97 14.75
N SER A 130 -0.60 -7.45 15.56
CA SER A 130 -1.94 -8.06 15.77
C SER A 130 -2.78 -7.97 14.50
N THR A 131 -3.79 -8.83 14.38
CA THR A 131 -4.75 -8.79 13.28
C THR A 131 -5.44 -7.41 13.15
N ALA A 132 -5.74 -6.74 14.27
CA ALA A 132 -6.33 -5.39 14.23
C ALA A 132 -5.37 -4.35 13.65
N GLU A 133 -4.10 -4.36 14.06
CA GLU A 133 -3.06 -3.50 13.49
C GLU A 133 -2.82 -3.79 12.00
N TYR A 134 -2.82 -5.06 11.62
CA TYR A 134 -2.74 -5.46 10.22
C TYR A 134 -3.90 -4.87 9.39
N HIS A 135 -5.14 -4.92 9.90
CA HIS A 135 -6.30 -4.37 9.20
C HIS A 135 -6.21 -2.86 9.00
N ASP A 136 -5.83 -2.13 10.04
CA ASP A 136 -5.63 -0.67 9.96
C ASP A 136 -4.51 -0.32 8.95
N LEU A 137 -3.41 -1.06 9.01
CA LEU A 137 -2.29 -0.86 8.11
C LEU A 137 -2.63 -1.20 6.66
N MET A 138 -3.47 -2.22 6.42
CA MET A 138 -3.98 -2.55 5.09
C MET A 138 -4.82 -1.41 4.50
N LEU A 139 -5.62 -0.71 5.32
CA LEU A 139 -6.38 0.47 4.85
C LEU A 139 -5.47 1.61 4.43
N THR A 140 -4.44 1.93 5.23
CA THR A 140 -3.43 2.94 4.89
C THR A 140 -2.70 2.57 3.60
N SER A 141 -2.23 1.34 3.53
CA SER A 141 -1.50 0.79 2.38
C SER A 141 -2.34 0.77 1.11
N TRP A 142 -3.59 0.32 1.21
CA TRP A 142 -4.52 0.32 0.09
C TRP A 142 -4.81 1.75 -0.38
N THR A 143 -5.01 2.70 0.56
CA THR A 143 -5.25 4.11 0.23
C THR A 143 -4.05 4.71 -0.50
N MET A 144 -2.84 4.41 -0.07
CA MET A 144 -1.62 4.81 -0.80
C MET A 144 -1.62 4.23 -2.21
N GLN A 145 -1.87 2.95 -2.37
CA GLN A 145 -1.86 2.31 -3.69
C GLN A 145 -2.97 2.86 -4.60
N ALA A 146 -4.17 3.04 -4.08
CA ALA A 146 -5.33 3.47 -4.84
C ALA A 146 -5.29 4.93 -5.27
N PHE A 147 -4.80 5.83 -4.43
CA PHE A 147 -4.84 7.27 -4.71
C PHE A 147 -3.49 7.83 -5.17
N LEU A 148 -2.39 7.35 -4.62
CA LEU A 148 -1.06 7.87 -4.91
C LEU A 148 -0.49 7.29 -6.20
N VAL A 149 -0.56 5.96 -6.39
CA VAL A 149 0.02 5.30 -7.57
C VAL A 149 -0.64 5.71 -8.88
N VAL A 150 -1.92 6.05 -8.84
CA VAL A 150 -2.65 6.58 -10.01
C VAL A 150 -2.60 8.09 -10.14
N GLY A 151 -1.91 8.78 -9.23
CA GLY A 151 -1.62 10.21 -9.33
C GLY A 151 -2.65 11.13 -8.68
N PHE A 152 -3.69 10.63 -8.03
CA PHE A 152 -4.72 11.48 -7.39
C PHE A 152 -4.18 12.30 -6.22
N THR A 153 -3.26 11.75 -5.44
CA THR A 153 -2.68 12.42 -4.26
C THR A 153 -1.18 12.64 -4.37
N ASP A 154 -0.54 12.25 -5.47
CA ASP A 154 0.93 12.29 -5.62
C ASP A 154 1.49 13.70 -5.40
N ILE A 155 0.96 14.69 -6.12
CA ILE A 155 1.44 16.09 -6.04
C ILE A 155 1.18 16.65 -4.65
N VAL A 156 -0.01 16.44 -4.10
CA VAL A 156 -0.45 17.00 -2.82
C VAL A 156 0.34 16.40 -1.67
N SER A 157 0.48 15.07 -1.61
CA SER A 157 1.24 14.41 -0.56
C SER A 157 2.73 14.76 -0.60
N LYS A 158 3.33 14.87 -1.80
CA LYS A 158 4.70 15.36 -1.98
C LYS A 158 4.89 16.80 -1.51
N TYR A 159 3.91 17.67 -1.77
CA TYR A 159 3.93 19.04 -1.28
C TYR A 159 3.96 19.09 0.26
N PHE A 160 3.02 18.39 0.92
CA PHE A 160 2.95 18.36 2.39
C PHE A 160 4.20 17.71 3.00
N TYR A 161 4.74 16.68 2.39
CA TYR A 161 6.02 16.09 2.83
C TYR A 161 7.17 17.11 2.73
N LYS A 162 7.34 17.79 1.60
CA LYS A 162 8.44 18.73 1.40
C LYS A 162 8.34 19.96 2.31
N LYS A 163 7.15 20.55 2.40
CA LYS A 163 6.93 21.82 3.11
C LYS A 163 6.71 21.63 4.61
N HIS A 164 5.95 20.63 5.01
CA HIS A 164 5.49 20.44 6.39
C HIS A 164 6.02 19.18 7.05
N LYS A 165 6.78 18.34 6.33
CA LYS A 165 7.31 17.07 6.83
C LYS A 165 6.23 16.06 7.22
N VAL A 166 5.01 16.22 6.72
CA VAL A 166 3.96 15.21 6.84
C VAL A 166 4.38 13.99 6.03
N LYS A 167 4.56 12.85 6.68
CA LYS A 167 4.96 11.61 6.02
C LYS A 167 3.88 11.13 5.05
N TYR A 168 4.27 10.41 4.00
CA TYR A 168 3.31 9.88 3.02
C TYR A 168 2.32 8.92 3.66
N THR A 169 2.80 8.07 4.57
CA THR A 169 1.95 7.14 5.32
C THR A 169 0.99 7.86 6.25
N GLU A 170 1.43 8.90 6.95
CA GLU A 170 0.61 9.76 7.80
C GLU A 170 -0.49 10.45 6.99
N PHE A 171 -0.14 11.04 5.84
CA PHE A 171 -1.11 11.67 4.94
C PHE A 171 -2.24 10.72 4.56
N HIS A 172 -1.90 9.49 4.13
CA HIS A 172 -2.89 8.53 3.66
C HIS A 172 -3.65 7.84 4.81
N ASP A 173 -3.05 7.69 5.98
CA ASP A 173 -3.76 7.23 7.18
C ASP A 173 -4.83 8.25 7.62
N LEU A 174 -4.48 9.53 7.66
CA LEU A 174 -5.43 10.60 7.94
C LEU A 174 -6.52 10.68 6.86
N LEU A 175 -6.16 10.50 5.59
CA LEU A 175 -7.09 10.57 4.46
C LEU A 175 -8.19 9.52 4.55
N TRP A 176 -7.85 8.24 4.71
CA TRP A 176 -8.88 7.21 4.79
C TRP A 176 -9.73 7.33 6.06
N ARG A 177 -9.14 7.70 7.21
CA ARG A 177 -9.88 7.94 8.45
C ARG A 177 -10.87 9.11 8.34
N TYR A 178 -10.50 10.14 7.60
CA TYR A 178 -11.38 11.28 7.32
C TYR A 178 -12.58 10.85 6.49
N PHE A 179 -12.38 10.15 5.40
CA PHE A 179 -13.45 9.68 4.54
C PHE A 179 -14.29 8.55 5.16
N ALA A 180 -13.71 7.76 6.06
CA ALA A 180 -14.44 6.73 6.80
C ALA A 180 -15.52 7.33 7.72
N LYS A 181 -15.19 8.42 8.39
CA LYS A 181 -16.07 9.08 9.37
C LYS A 181 -17.08 10.04 8.74
N GLY A 182 -16.72 10.64 7.62
CA GLY A 182 -17.53 11.66 6.95
C GLY A 182 -18.62 11.11 6.05
N ASN A 183 -19.36 12.02 5.42
CA ASN A 183 -20.31 11.73 4.36
C ASN A 183 -19.90 12.49 3.09
N HIS A 184 -18.66 12.29 2.67
CA HIS A 184 -18.06 12.86 1.48
C HIS A 184 -18.37 12.02 0.24
N HIS A 185 -18.21 12.59 -0.94
CA HIS A 185 -18.34 11.81 -2.19
C HIS A 185 -17.39 10.60 -2.20
N THR A 186 -16.14 10.82 -1.77
CA THR A 186 -15.10 9.78 -1.70
C THR A 186 -15.41 8.70 -0.67
N SER A 187 -16.24 8.99 0.35
CA SER A 187 -16.63 8.03 1.39
C SER A 187 -17.31 6.78 0.85
N LYS A 188 -18.00 6.86 -0.29
CA LYS A 188 -18.65 5.70 -0.93
C LYS A 188 -17.67 4.62 -1.37
N TRP A 189 -16.39 4.98 -1.55
CA TRP A 189 -15.33 4.05 -1.92
C TRP A 189 -14.57 3.52 -0.71
N ILE A 190 -14.37 4.34 0.32
CA ILE A 190 -13.65 3.96 1.54
C ILE A 190 -14.50 3.08 2.47
N LYS A 191 -15.77 3.42 2.69
CA LYS A 191 -16.64 2.68 3.63
C LYS A 191 -16.84 1.20 3.27
N PRO A 192 -17.04 0.82 1.99
CA PRO A 192 -17.10 -0.60 1.63
C PRO A 192 -15.81 -1.37 1.92
N LEU A 193 -14.63 -0.74 1.79
CA LEU A 193 -13.35 -1.38 2.08
C LEU A 193 -13.24 -1.75 3.56
N ILE A 194 -13.68 -0.86 4.46
CA ILE A 194 -13.74 -1.14 5.90
C ILE A 194 -14.64 -2.34 6.14
N GLY A 195 -15.80 -2.40 5.51
CA GLY A 195 -16.73 -3.53 5.61
C GLY A 195 -16.15 -4.86 5.10
N HIS A 196 -15.26 -4.83 4.10
CA HIS A 196 -14.53 -6.02 3.65
C HIS A 196 -13.52 -6.50 4.71
N ILE A 197 -12.81 -5.59 5.34
CA ILE A 197 -11.87 -5.90 6.42
C ILE A 197 -12.60 -6.46 7.63
N GLU A 198 -13.69 -5.83 8.07
CA GLU A 198 -14.51 -6.30 9.18
C GLU A 198 -15.08 -7.70 8.94
N LYS A 199 -15.45 -8.02 7.70
CA LYS A 199 -15.93 -9.35 7.28
C LYS A 199 -14.79 -10.35 7.04
N LYS A 200 -13.54 -9.98 7.35
CA LYS A 200 -12.36 -10.82 7.13
C LYS A 200 -12.17 -11.25 5.66
N THR A 201 -12.46 -10.35 4.72
CA THR A 201 -12.29 -10.60 3.28
C THR A 201 -11.10 -9.82 2.70
N THR A 202 -10.06 -9.62 3.51
CA THR A 202 -8.87 -8.80 3.17
C THR A 202 -8.12 -9.27 1.94
N ALA A 203 -8.19 -10.55 1.61
CA ALA A 203 -7.60 -11.07 0.36
C ALA A 203 -8.14 -10.40 -0.90
N LYS A 204 -9.38 -9.88 -0.88
CA LYS A 204 -9.97 -9.15 -2.00
C LYS A 204 -9.39 -7.74 -2.17
N LEU A 205 -8.71 -7.21 -1.16
CA LEU A 205 -8.00 -5.92 -1.25
C LEU A 205 -6.65 -6.04 -1.96
N SER A 206 -6.20 -7.27 -2.24
CA SER A 206 -4.97 -7.50 -2.99
C SER A 206 -5.18 -7.22 -4.47
N GLY A 207 -4.29 -6.44 -5.06
CA GLY A 207 -4.17 -6.30 -6.51
C GLY A 207 -4.95 -5.16 -7.17
N GLY A 208 -5.61 -4.29 -6.42
CA GLY A 208 -6.19 -3.05 -6.99
C GLY A 208 -7.44 -3.23 -7.86
N VAL A 209 -7.96 -4.47 -8.00
CA VAL A 209 -9.15 -4.75 -8.83
C VAL A 209 -10.37 -3.95 -8.37
N GLU A 210 -10.52 -3.74 -7.06
CA GLU A 210 -11.61 -2.94 -6.49
C GLU A 210 -11.39 -1.43 -6.65
N ALA A 211 -10.18 -1.00 -7.01
CA ALA A 211 -9.87 0.40 -7.25
C ALA A 211 -10.27 0.86 -8.67
N ILE A 212 -10.42 -0.04 -9.64
CA ILE A 212 -10.73 0.32 -11.03
C ILE A 212 -12.03 1.11 -11.15
N PRO A 213 -13.19 0.65 -10.59
CA PRO A 213 -14.42 1.44 -10.64
C PRO A 213 -14.31 2.78 -9.93
N MET A 214 -13.51 2.85 -8.86
CA MET A 214 -13.21 4.11 -8.17
C MET A 214 -12.40 5.05 -9.06
N HIS A 215 -11.40 4.54 -9.78
CA HIS A 215 -10.58 5.36 -10.68
C HIS A 215 -11.41 5.93 -11.83
N ASP A 216 -12.32 5.13 -12.40
CA ASP A 216 -13.23 5.57 -13.46
C ASP A 216 -14.19 6.66 -12.95
N ASP A 217 -14.69 6.52 -11.73
CA ASP A 217 -15.60 7.48 -11.10
C ASP A 217 -14.88 8.77 -10.68
N LEU A 218 -13.81 8.66 -9.91
CA LEU A 218 -13.11 9.82 -9.31
C LEU A 218 -12.19 10.53 -10.33
N GLY A 219 -11.63 9.79 -11.28
CA GLY A 219 -10.76 10.36 -12.32
C GLY A 219 -11.54 10.86 -13.55
N GLY A 220 -12.81 10.47 -13.68
CA GLY A 220 -13.67 10.81 -14.80
C GLY A 220 -14.81 11.78 -14.42
N ILE A 221 -16.03 11.24 -14.31
CA ILE A 221 -17.28 12.02 -14.15
C ILE A 221 -17.30 12.86 -12.86
N ASN A 222 -16.69 12.36 -11.78
CA ASN A 222 -16.74 12.96 -10.45
C ASN A 222 -15.38 13.50 -9.99
N ARG A 223 -14.49 13.80 -10.93
CA ARG A 223 -13.15 14.32 -10.65
C ARG A 223 -13.17 15.58 -9.77
N ASP A 224 -14.01 16.54 -10.11
CA ASP A 224 -14.10 17.81 -9.38
C ASP A 224 -14.61 17.61 -7.94
N LEU A 225 -15.53 16.66 -7.74
CA LEU A 225 -16.00 16.30 -6.41
C LEU A 225 -14.91 15.63 -5.56
N PHE A 226 -14.08 14.80 -6.18
CA PHE A 226 -12.93 14.22 -5.48
C PHE A 226 -11.93 15.30 -5.03
N PHE A 227 -11.55 16.21 -5.92
CA PHE A 227 -10.62 17.29 -5.58
C PHE A 227 -11.22 18.27 -4.57
N TRP A 228 -12.52 18.50 -4.61
CA TRP A 228 -13.22 19.26 -3.56
C TRP A 228 -13.16 18.56 -2.20
N ASP A 229 -13.40 17.25 -2.15
CA ASP A 229 -13.25 16.43 -0.94
C ASP A 229 -11.82 16.47 -0.42
N LEU A 230 -10.84 16.31 -1.31
CA LEU A 230 -9.41 16.34 -0.98
C LEU A 230 -8.99 17.70 -0.42
N LYS A 231 -9.50 18.80 -0.99
CA LYS A 231 -9.27 20.16 -0.50
C LYS A 231 -9.79 20.34 0.93
N ASN A 232 -11.01 19.87 1.20
CA ASN A 232 -11.62 19.95 2.54
C ASN A 232 -10.80 19.09 3.53
N PHE A 233 -10.40 17.89 3.15
CA PHE A 233 -9.49 17.06 3.95
C PHE A 233 -8.20 17.81 4.31
N CYS A 234 -7.54 18.41 3.32
CA CYS A 234 -6.31 19.15 3.56
C CYS A 234 -6.51 20.30 4.53
N LYS A 235 -7.60 21.07 4.40
CA LYS A 235 -7.93 22.20 5.30
C LYS A 235 -8.22 21.74 6.73
N ASP A 236 -8.88 20.59 6.89
CA ASP A 236 -9.35 20.11 8.18
C ASP A 236 -8.28 19.34 8.97
N LYS A 237 -7.34 18.69 8.28
CA LYS A 237 -6.46 17.68 8.88
C LYS A 237 -4.98 17.98 8.75
N LEU A 238 -4.59 18.87 7.86
CA LEU A 238 -3.17 19.12 7.56
C LEU A 238 -2.79 20.57 7.95
N PRO A 239 -1.48 20.85 8.08
CA PRO A 239 -1.01 22.20 8.34
C PRO A 239 -1.53 23.20 7.30
N GLU A 240 -1.89 24.41 7.76
CA GLU A 240 -2.38 25.47 6.88
C GLU A 240 -1.37 25.79 5.77
N THR A 241 -1.87 25.95 4.54
CA THR A 241 -1.07 26.34 3.40
C THR A 241 -1.82 27.34 2.52
N GLN A 242 -1.13 28.42 2.14
CA GLN A 242 -1.71 29.48 1.32
C GLN A 242 -1.89 29.05 -0.14
N ASP A 243 -1.08 28.11 -0.60
CA ASP A 243 -1.01 27.69 -2.02
C ASP A 243 -1.90 26.47 -2.31
N LEU A 244 -2.81 26.09 -1.39
CA LEU A 244 -3.59 24.86 -1.54
C LEU A 244 -4.51 24.90 -2.78
N ASP A 245 -5.09 26.05 -3.06
CA ASP A 245 -6.00 26.21 -4.20
C ASP A 245 -5.24 26.10 -5.54
N ASP A 246 -4.07 26.67 -5.64
CA ASP A 246 -3.20 26.57 -6.81
C ASP A 246 -2.69 25.13 -7.00
N LEU A 247 -2.34 24.46 -5.89
CA LEU A 247 -1.88 23.07 -5.87
C LEU A 247 -2.94 22.09 -6.38
N LEU A 248 -4.22 22.34 -6.10
CA LEU A 248 -5.35 21.48 -6.49
C LEU A 248 -6.03 21.90 -7.79
N ALA A 249 -5.64 23.02 -8.38
CA ALA A 249 -6.11 23.48 -9.69
C ALA A 249 -5.36 22.82 -10.86
N LEU A 250 -4.33 22.02 -10.59
CA LEU A 250 -3.53 21.27 -11.57
C LEU A 250 -4.20 19.95 -11.94
#